data_a243450e9e43fd2ddf408ae0ba39ad93
#
_entry.id   a243450e9e43fd2ddf408ae0ba39ad93
#
_cell.length_a   1.000
_cell.length_b   1.000
_cell.length_c   1.000
_cell.angle_alpha   90.00
_cell.angle_beta   90.00
_cell.angle_gamma   90.00
#
_symmetry.space_group_name_H-M   'P 1'
#
loop_
_entity.id
_entity.type
_entity.pdbx_description
1 polymer ?
#
loop_
_entity_poly.entity_id
_entity_poly.type
_entity_poly.pdbx_seq_one_letter_code
_entity_poly.pdbx_strand_id
1 'polypeptide(L)'
;MIIDTHLHVVDKAALRYPWLESAPSLNRDFSYEDYALEARRCGITDVLFMEVDVHPDDIDREIDYVKGKAALPGSLLRGMFPACRPEEHGFAAQIEKYRS
;
A
#
# COMPACT_ATOMS: atom_id res chain seq x y z
N MET A 1 -10.64 16.08 -12.42
CA MET A 1 -10.34 14.85 -11.65
C MET A 1 -8.95 14.36 -12.05
N ILE A 2 -8.10 14.11 -11.06
CA ILE A 2 -6.79 13.49 -11.27
C ILE A 2 -6.73 12.24 -10.43
N ILE A 3 -6.40 11.11 -11.05
CA ILE A 3 -6.28 9.82 -10.37
C ILE A 3 -4.80 9.42 -10.38
N ASP A 4 -4.22 9.25 -9.19
CA ASP A 4 -2.87 8.70 -9.05
C ASP A 4 -2.99 7.17 -8.91
N THR A 5 -2.47 6.43 -9.87
CA THR A 5 -2.63 4.97 -9.90
C THR A 5 -1.43 4.21 -9.32
N HIS A 6 -0.48 4.89 -8.68
CA HIS A 6 0.75 4.23 -8.23
C HIS A 6 1.33 4.90 -6.97
N LEU A 7 0.64 4.75 -5.85
CA LEU A 7 1.14 5.24 -4.56
C LEU A 7 1.79 4.11 -3.77
N HIS A 8 2.98 4.35 -3.25
CA HIS A 8 3.63 3.53 -2.24
C HIS A 8 3.61 4.24 -0.89
N VAL A 9 3.30 3.51 0.16
CA VAL A 9 3.38 3.98 1.55
C VAL A 9 4.29 3.05 2.33
N VAL A 10 5.22 3.61 3.10
CA VAL A 10 6.13 2.85 3.95
C VAL A 10 5.90 3.25 5.39
N ASP A 11 5.57 2.26 6.23
CA ASP A 11 5.42 2.42 7.67
C ASP A 11 6.23 1.32 8.38
N LYS A 12 7.45 1.64 8.74
CA LYS A 12 8.39 0.67 9.29
C LYS A 12 8.01 0.16 10.68
N ALA A 13 7.19 0.90 11.41
CA ALA A 13 6.66 0.45 12.70
C ALA A 13 5.58 -0.61 12.54
N ALA A 14 4.84 -0.59 11.44
CA ALA A 14 3.73 -1.49 11.19
C ALA A 14 4.11 -2.72 10.36
N LEU A 15 5.04 -2.57 9.41
CA LEU A 15 5.36 -3.59 8.41
C LEU A 15 6.87 -3.72 8.23
N ARG A 16 7.31 -4.89 7.77
CA ARG A 16 8.73 -5.16 7.50
C ARG A 16 9.01 -5.06 6.00
N TYR A 17 10.08 -4.33 5.67
CA TYR A 17 10.51 -4.10 4.28
C TYR A 17 11.98 -4.52 4.14
N PRO A 18 12.27 -5.84 4.04
CA PRO A 18 13.66 -6.31 4.02
C PRO A 18 14.53 -5.68 2.94
N TRP A 19 13.95 -5.38 1.77
CA TRP A 19 14.69 -4.79 0.66
C TRP A 19 15.22 -3.37 0.96
N LEU A 20 14.64 -2.67 1.93
CA LEU A 20 15.09 -1.31 2.28
C LEU A 20 16.52 -1.29 2.85
N GLU A 21 16.99 -2.42 3.40
CA GLU A 21 18.36 -2.51 3.91
C GLU A 21 19.39 -2.29 2.80
N SER A 22 19.07 -2.67 1.56
CA SER A 22 19.92 -2.46 0.39
C SER A 22 19.65 -1.14 -0.34
N ALA A 23 18.74 -0.31 0.17
CA ALA A 23 18.37 0.98 -0.40
C ALA A 23 18.36 2.06 0.71
N PRO A 24 19.54 2.43 1.27
CA PRO A 24 19.59 3.30 2.45
C PRO A 24 18.92 4.65 2.28
N SER A 25 18.94 5.22 1.08
CA SER A 25 18.29 6.52 0.83
C SER A 25 16.78 6.46 0.92
N LEU A 26 16.18 5.27 0.78
CA LEU A 26 14.74 5.04 0.86
C LEU A 26 14.33 4.41 2.19
N ASN A 27 15.29 4.04 3.04
CA ASN A 27 15.01 3.32 4.28
C ASN A 27 14.49 4.27 5.37
N ARG A 28 13.27 4.76 5.17
CA ARG A 28 12.55 5.64 6.08
C ARG A 28 11.06 5.54 5.83
N ASP A 29 10.26 6.13 6.71
CA ASP A 29 8.81 6.19 6.53
C ASP A 29 8.42 7.17 5.43
N PHE A 30 7.38 6.80 4.69
CA PHE A 30 6.69 7.65 3.72
C PHE A 30 5.20 7.48 3.99
N SER A 31 4.63 8.38 4.81
CA SER A 31 3.26 8.20 5.30
C SER A 31 2.19 8.56 4.27
N TYR A 32 1.03 7.89 4.39
CA TYR A 32 -0.14 8.26 3.61
C TYR A 32 -0.56 9.71 3.91
N GLU A 33 -0.52 10.11 5.18
CA GLU A 33 -0.97 11.43 5.62
C GLU A 33 -0.16 12.56 4.97
N ASP A 34 1.16 12.41 4.90
CA ASP A 34 2.03 13.39 4.22
C ASP A 34 1.74 13.44 2.72
N TYR A 35 1.60 12.27 2.10
CA TYR A 35 1.23 12.18 0.69
C TYR A 35 -0.11 12.85 0.42
N ALA A 36 -1.14 12.55 1.23
CA ALA A 36 -2.48 13.06 1.01
C ALA A 36 -2.53 14.59 1.08
N LEU A 37 -1.74 15.19 1.97
CA LEU A 37 -1.65 16.64 2.07
C LEU A 37 -1.15 17.25 0.75
N GLU A 38 -0.07 16.71 0.19
CA GLU A 38 0.47 17.21 -1.07
C GLU A 38 -0.41 16.87 -2.27
N ALA A 39 -1.00 15.68 -2.27
CA ALA A 39 -1.91 15.25 -3.33
C ALA A 39 -3.11 16.19 -3.46
N ARG A 40 -3.70 16.59 -2.33
CA ARG A 40 -4.83 17.54 -2.32
C ARG A 40 -4.41 18.90 -2.88
N ARG A 41 -3.22 19.36 -2.55
CA ARG A 41 -2.69 20.63 -3.09
C ARG A 41 -2.53 20.58 -4.61
N CYS A 42 -2.21 19.40 -5.16
CA CYS A 42 -2.05 19.19 -6.60
C CYS A 42 -3.34 18.89 -7.33
N GLY A 43 -4.48 18.80 -6.63
CA GLY A 43 -5.77 18.48 -7.24
C GLY A 43 -6.02 17.00 -7.48
N ILE A 44 -5.23 16.11 -6.87
CA ILE A 44 -5.47 14.66 -6.92
C ILE A 44 -6.66 14.33 -6.04
N THR A 45 -7.65 13.63 -6.61
CA THR A 45 -8.91 13.30 -5.92
C THR A 45 -9.04 11.83 -5.56
N ASP A 46 -8.35 10.96 -6.28
CA ASP A 46 -8.46 9.51 -6.13
C ASP A 46 -7.08 8.87 -6.29
N VAL A 47 -6.82 7.83 -5.51
CA VAL A 47 -5.51 7.18 -5.46
C VAL A 47 -5.68 5.68 -5.40
N LEU A 48 -4.83 4.96 -6.14
CA LEU A 48 -4.69 3.52 -6.01
C LEU A 48 -3.33 3.20 -5.37
N PHE A 49 -3.36 2.37 -4.35
CA PHE A 49 -2.14 1.92 -3.67
C PHE A 49 -1.50 0.77 -4.44
N MET A 50 -0.17 0.78 -4.53
CA MET A 50 0.63 -0.30 -5.09
C MET A 50 1.47 -0.93 -3.98
N GLU A 51 1.45 -2.26 -3.86
CA GLU A 51 2.20 -3.00 -2.85
C GLU A 51 3.70 -2.63 -2.86
N VAL A 52 4.39 -2.80 -1.73
CA VAL A 52 5.76 -2.31 -1.54
C VAL A 52 6.71 -3.47 -1.19
N ASP A 53 6.44 -4.65 -1.67
CA ASP A 53 7.27 -5.84 -1.44
C ASP A 53 7.64 -6.04 0.03
N VAL A 54 6.63 -6.04 0.88
CA VAL A 54 6.81 -6.32 2.31
C VAL A 54 7.26 -7.77 2.53
N HIS A 55 7.80 -8.05 3.73
CA HIS A 55 8.10 -9.42 4.13
C HIS A 55 6.88 -10.33 3.83
N PRO A 56 7.09 -11.56 3.29
CA PRO A 56 5.96 -12.43 2.91
C PRO A 56 4.92 -12.65 4.01
N ASP A 57 5.34 -12.71 5.26
CA ASP A 57 4.42 -12.88 6.39
C ASP A 57 3.59 -11.62 6.68
N ASP A 58 3.94 -10.48 6.09
CA ASP A 58 3.25 -9.22 6.30
C ASP A 58 2.31 -8.84 5.15
N ILE A 59 2.16 -9.69 4.12
CA ILE A 59 1.31 -9.38 2.95
C ILE A 59 -0.13 -9.09 3.39
N ASP A 60 -0.72 -9.95 4.21
CA ASP A 60 -2.07 -9.71 4.72
C ASP A 60 -2.14 -8.46 5.60
N ARG A 61 -1.10 -8.21 6.39
CA ARG A 61 -1.02 -7.00 7.22
C ARG A 61 -0.97 -5.73 6.38
N GLU A 62 -0.27 -5.76 5.25
CA GLU A 62 -0.24 -4.59 4.35
C GLU A 62 -1.62 -4.31 3.79
N ILE A 63 -2.34 -5.34 3.36
CA ILE A 63 -3.70 -5.21 2.85
C ILE A 63 -4.61 -4.58 3.91
N ASP A 64 -4.56 -5.10 5.15
CA ASP A 64 -5.36 -4.57 6.26
C ASP A 64 -4.97 -3.14 6.61
N TYR A 65 -3.67 -2.84 6.58
CA TYR A 65 -3.16 -1.49 6.81
C TYR A 65 -3.73 -0.48 5.80
N VAL A 66 -3.70 -0.82 4.53
CA VAL A 66 -4.23 0.04 3.47
C VAL A 66 -5.75 0.18 3.58
N LYS A 67 -6.47 -0.90 3.90
CA LYS A 67 -7.92 -0.84 4.17
C LYS A 67 -8.23 0.13 5.30
N GLY A 68 -7.43 0.13 6.35
CA GLY A 68 -7.57 1.08 7.46
C GLY A 68 -7.41 2.54 7.02
N LYS A 69 -6.43 2.81 6.17
CA LYS A 69 -6.23 4.16 5.62
C LYS A 69 -7.35 4.56 4.67
N ALA A 70 -7.86 3.63 3.87
CA ALA A 70 -8.98 3.88 2.97
C ALA A 70 -10.27 4.19 3.73
N ALA A 71 -10.43 3.66 4.93
CA ALA A 71 -11.61 3.88 5.76
C ALA A 71 -11.60 5.23 6.51
N LEU A 72 -10.48 5.95 6.52
CA LEU A 72 -10.40 7.25 7.18
C LEU A 72 -11.34 8.26 6.51
N PRO A 73 -11.99 9.15 7.30
CA PRO A 73 -12.82 10.19 6.71
C PRO A 73 -12.04 11.05 5.71
N GLY A 74 -12.60 11.23 4.52
CA GLY A 74 -11.96 12.04 3.47
C GLY A 74 -10.78 11.38 2.80
N SER A 75 -10.58 10.07 2.98
CA SER A 75 -9.48 9.34 2.35
C SER A 75 -9.55 9.43 0.81
N LEU A 76 -8.39 9.57 0.18
CA LEU A 76 -8.24 9.55 -1.28
C LEU A 76 -8.11 8.13 -1.83
N LEU A 77 -7.85 7.13 -0.97
CA LEU A 77 -7.64 5.74 -1.40
C LEU A 77 -8.95 5.10 -1.88
N ARG A 78 -8.95 4.58 -3.10
CA ARG A 78 -10.10 3.94 -3.74
C ARG A 78 -9.89 2.45 -4.00
N GLY A 79 -8.65 1.98 -3.99
CA GLY A 79 -8.34 0.59 -4.23
C GLY A 79 -6.85 0.34 -4.09
N MET A 80 -6.47 -0.93 -4.30
CA MET A 80 -5.06 -1.30 -4.19
C MET A 80 -4.72 -2.45 -5.13
N PHE A 81 -3.44 -2.51 -5.48
CA PHE A 81 -2.82 -3.66 -6.12
C PHE A 81 -2.02 -4.40 -5.04
N PRO A 82 -2.58 -5.44 -4.42
CA PRO A 82 -1.92 -6.14 -3.32
C PRO A 82 -0.80 -7.06 -3.83
N ALA A 83 0.16 -7.34 -2.96
CA ALA A 83 1.19 -8.32 -3.24
C ALA A 83 0.59 -9.71 -3.40
N CYS A 84 1.11 -10.48 -4.33
CA CYS A 84 0.74 -11.89 -4.50
C CYS A 84 1.94 -12.69 -5.00
N ARG A 85 1.83 -14.01 -4.88
CA ARG A 85 2.83 -14.96 -5.37
C ARG A 85 2.12 -16.00 -6.23
N PRO A 86 1.92 -15.72 -7.54
CA PRO A 86 1.17 -16.63 -8.43
C PRO A 86 1.78 -18.03 -8.52
N GLU A 87 3.09 -18.14 -8.28
CA GLU A 87 3.83 -19.41 -8.29
C GLU A 87 3.60 -20.27 -7.04
N GLU A 88 2.98 -19.73 -6.00
CA GLU A 88 2.78 -20.44 -4.74
C GLU A 88 1.38 -21.07 -4.65
N HIS A 89 1.28 -22.16 -3.87
CA HIS A 89 0.03 -22.91 -3.70
C HIS A 89 -1.11 -22.06 -3.09
N GLY A 90 -0.78 -21.05 -2.28
CA GLY A 90 -1.77 -20.20 -1.64
C GLY A 90 -2.41 -19.14 -2.54
N PHE A 91 -1.98 -19.01 -3.78
CA PHE A 91 -2.41 -17.90 -4.65
C PHE A 91 -3.91 -17.92 -4.92
N ALA A 92 -4.47 -19.07 -5.29
CA ALA A 92 -5.91 -19.16 -5.58
C ALA A 92 -6.76 -18.79 -4.36
N ALA A 93 -6.36 -19.26 -3.17
CA ALA A 93 -7.05 -18.93 -1.93
C ALA A 93 -6.94 -17.42 -1.61
N GLN A 94 -5.80 -16.81 -1.88
CA GLN A 94 -5.60 -15.37 -1.70
C GLN A 94 -6.55 -14.57 -2.62
N ILE A 95 -6.66 -14.96 -3.88
CA ILE A 95 -7.56 -14.30 -4.84
C ILE A 95 -9.00 -14.35 -4.33
N GLU A 96 -9.48 -15.52 -3.89
CA GLU A 96 -10.83 -15.66 -3.35
C GLU A 96 -11.04 -14.79 -2.10
N LYS A 97 -10.04 -14.76 -1.20
CA LYS A 97 -10.11 -13.96 0.03
C LYS A 97 -10.27 -12.47 -0.22
N TYR A 98 -9.61 -11.93 -1.24
CA TYR A 98 -9.57 -10.50 -1.50
C TYR A 98 -10.36 -10.06 -2.73
N ARG A 99 -11.18 -10.93 -3.26
CA ARG A 99 -11.94 -10.68 -4.49
C ARG A 99 -13.04 -9.63 -4.34
N SER A 100 -13.53 -9.43 -3.16
CA SER A 100 -14.65 -8.50 -2.90
C SER A 100 -14.19 -7.07 -2.66
#